data_60af79c7bcbcfe5db6a4a5828627eb3b
#
_entry.id   60af79c7bcbcfe5db6a4a5828627eb3b
#
_cell.length_a   1.000
_cell.length_b   1.000
_cell.length_c   1.000
_cell.angle_alpha   90.00
_cell.angle_beta   90.00
_cell.angle_gamma   90.00
#
_symmetry.space_group_name_H-M   'P 1'
#
loop_
_entity.id
_entity.type
_entity.pdbx_description
1 polymer ?
#
loop_
_entity_poly.entity_id
_entity_poly.type
_entity_poly.pdbx_seq_one_letter_code
_entity_poly.pdbx_strand_id
1 'polypeptide(L)'
;RELIAGSEKAIADNISSDGDSLVVFNTLGFTRTSVAVTDIPVEGDFHITDVYGKTVPSQISHCGKLVFLAEDVPAKGYKTFRIVRGKADEDSGVKVSGCTFENAFYRVSFDENRNISSYFDIETGRAVAPEKAALGRLIAYEDRAHNHEAWDIKCYYGEKFWNIDNVK
;
A
#
# COMPACT_ATOMS: atom_id res chain seq x y z
N ARG A 1 -22.09 -10.24 4.18
CA ARG A 1 -21.48 -8.88 4.15
C ARG A 1 -22.42 -7.85 4.77
N GLU A 2 -23.71 -7.82 4.42
CA GLU A 2 -24.70 -6.86 4.94
C GLU A 2 -24.83 -6.90 6.48
N LEU A 3 -24.86 -8.08 7.09
CA LEU A 3 -24.94 -8.24 8.54
C LEU A 3 -23.70 -7.63 9.26
N ILE A 4 -22.51 -7.81 8.70
CA ILE A 4 -21.26 -7.25 9.25
C ILE A 4 -21.33 -5.73 9.19
N ALA A 5 -21.62 -5.17 8.01
CA ALA A 5 -21.74 -3.72 7.84
C ALA A 5 -22.82 -3.10 8.73
N GLY A 6 -23.95 -3.78 8.92
CA GLY A 6 -25.01 -3.35 9.85
C GLY A 6 -24.55 -3.34 11.30
N SER A 7 -23.80 -4.34 11.74
CA SER A 7 -23.25 -4.40 13.10
C SER A 7 -22.17 -3.36 13.34
N GLU A 8 -21.26 -3.19 12.39
CA GLU A 8 -20.23 -2.14 12.44
C GLU A 8 -20.85 -0.75 12.52
N LYS A 9 -21.88 -0.49 11.68
CA LYS A 9 -22.61 0.77 11.72
C LYS A 9 -23.28 1.00 13.08
N ALA A 10 -23.97 0.00 13.62
CA ALA A 10 -24.64 0.11 14.92
C ALA A 10 -23.67 0.42 16.07
N ILE A 11 -22.45 -0.11 16.02
CA ILE A 11 -21.40 0.24 16.99
C ILE A 11 -20.90 1.66 16.75
N ALA A 12 -20.60 2.02 15.50
CA ALA A 12 -20.08 3.34 15.14
C ALA A 12 -21.06 4.45 15.51
N ASP A 13 -22.35 4.26 15.31
CA ASP A 13 -23.42 5.23 15.67
C ASP A 13 -23.50 5.52 17.20
N ASN A 14 -22.95 4.63 18.03
CA ASN A 14 -22.88 4.80 19.50
C ASN A 14 -21.54 5.36 20.00
N ILE A 15 -20.60 5.66 19.09
CA ILE A 15 -19.30 6.24 19.45
C ILE A 15 -19.46 7.77 19.43
N SER A 16 -19.27 8.41 20.59
CA SER A 16 -19.19 9.86 20.64
C SER A 16 -17.89 10.34 20.04
N SER A 17 -17.97 11.15 19.00
CA SER A 17 -16.79 11.73 18.36
C SER A 17 -17.03 13.20 18.04
N ASP A 18 -16.03 14.03 18.22
CA ASP A 18 -16.03 15.42 17.81
C ASP A 18 -15.45 15.54 16.39
N GLY A 19 -16.26 16.00 15.44
CA GLY A 19 -15.84 16.20 14.05
C GLY A 19 -15.80 14.93 13.20
N ASP A 20 -15.10 15.01 12.07
CA ASP A 20 -14.98 13.93 11.10
C ASP A 20 -14.09 12.80 11.64
N SER A 21 -14.71 11.67 11.94
CA SER A 21 -14.04 10.53 12.56
C SER A 21 -14.11 9.28 11.71
N LEU A 22 -13.05 8.48 11.78
CA LEU A 22 -12.93 7.17 11.16
C LEU A 22 -12.89 6.11 12.25
N VAL A 23 -13.66 5.05 12.09
CA VAL A 23 -13.65 3.90 13.00
C VAL A 23 -13.05 2.70 12.27
N VAL A 24 -11.95 2.16 12.79
CA VAL A 24 -11.30 0.99 12.27
C VAL A 24 -11.57 -0.20 13.17
N PHE A 25 -12.24 -1.22 12.64
CA PHE A 25 -12.55 -2.45 13.36
C PHE A 25 -11.49 -3.52 13.15
N ASN A 26 -11.16 -4.24 14.23
CA ASN A 26 -10.29 -5.41 14.18
C ASN A 26 -11.07 -6.63 14.69
N THR A 27 -11.43 -7.53 13.79
CA THR A 27 -12.16 -8.76 14.13
C THR A 27 -11.24 -9.91 14.57
N LEU A 28 -9.91 -9.71 14.51
CA LEU A 28 -8.92 -10.73 14.88
C LEU A 28 -8.74 -10.82 16.40
N GLY A 29 -8.21 -11.92 16.89
CA GLY A 29 -7.96 -12.19 18.30
C GLY A 29 -6.67 -11.58 18.86
N PHE A 30 -6.00 -10.68 18.12
CA PHE A 30 -4.76 -10.01 18.53
C PHE A 30 -4.77 -8.56 18.07
N THR A 31 -4.02 -7.71 18.75
CA THR A 31 -3.82 -6.29 18.37
C THR A 31 -3.14 -6.22 17.02
N ARG A 32 -3.60 -5.31 16.16
CA ARG A 32 -3.11 -5.19 14.78
C ARG A 32 -2.75 -3.76 14.43
N THR A 33 -1.59 -3.61 13.80
CA THR A 33 -1.21 -2.42 13.04
C THR A 33 -1.30 -2.75 11.56
N SER A 34 -2.03 -1.95 10.79
CA SER A 34 -2.26 -2.22 9.36
C SER A 34 -2.64 -0.94 8.63
N VAL A 35 -2.41 -0.96 7.33
CA VAL A 35 -2.93 0.09 6.45
C VAL A 35 -4.45 -0.05 6.33
N ALA A 36 -5.15 1.04 6.65
CA ALA A 36 -6.59 1.19 6.45
C ALA A 36 -6.85 1.96 5.15
N VAL A 37 -7.89 1.57 4.43
CA VAL A 37 -8.30 2.21 3.16
C VAL A 37 -9.79 2.49 3.24
N THR A 38 -10.19 3.70 2.87
CA THR A 38 -11.61 4.10 2.84
C THR A 38 -11.90 4.94 1.61
N ASP A 39 -13.16 4.88 1.15
CA ASP A 39 -13.68 5.66 0.04
C ASP A 39 -14.24 7.03 0.47
N ILE A 40 -14.02 7.44 1.74
CA ILE A 40 -14.47 8.75 2.23
C ILE A 40 -13.72 9.84 1.47
N PRO A 41 -14.44 10.73 0.77
CA PRO A 41 -13.81 11.82 0.05
C PRO A 41 -13.24 12.84 1.05
N VAL A 42 -11.97 13.17 0.89
CA VAL A 42 -11.30 14.22 1.65
C VAL A 42 -10.73 15.23 0.67
N GLU A 43 -11.20 16.46 0.77
CA GLU A 43 -10.75 17.56 -0.08
C GLU A 43 -9.80 18.50 0.67
N GLY A 44 -8.83 19.04 -0.07
CA GLY A 44 -7.84 19.97 0.45
C GLY A 44 -6.76 19.31 1.30
N ASP A 45 -5.98 20.14 1.98
CA ASP A 45 -4.94 19.66 2.89
C ASP A 45 -5.56 19.07 4.16
N PHE A 46 -5.08 17.91 4.56
CA PHE A 46 -5.52 17.20 5.76
C PHE A 46 -4.40 16.34 6.34
N HIS A 47 -4.59 15.88 7.55
CA HIS A 47 -3.83 14.80 8.17
C HIS A 47 -4.75 13.98 9.07
N ILE A 48 -4.31 12.78 9.40
CA ILE A 48 -5.06 11.88 10.29
C ILE A 48 -4.37 11.85 11.66
N THR A 49 -5.17 11.94 12.72
CA THR A 49 -4.68 11.77 14.09
C THR A 49 -5.38 10.62 14.77
N ASP A 50 -4.72 10.00 15.74
CA ASP A 50 -5.37 9.10 16.68
C ASP A 50 -6.15 9.89 17.75
N VAL A 51 -6.78 9.18 18.69
CA VAL A 51 -7.58 9.79 19.79
C VAL A 51 -6.75 10.64 20.76
N TYR A 52 -5.44 10.47 20.77
CA TYR A 52 -4.51 11.23 21.60
C TYR A 52 -3.93 12.44 20.88
N GLY A 53 -4.33 12.68 19.62
CA GLY A 53 -3.82 13.75 18.80
C GLY A 53 -2.47 13.45 18.13
N LYS A 54 -1.98 12.21 18.20
CA LYS A 54 -0.78 11.78 17.48
C LYS A 54 -1.12 11.66 15.99
N THR A 55 -0.38 12.35 15.13
CA THR A 55 -0.49 12.22 13.68
C THR A 55 -0.04 10.83 13.26
N VAL A 56 -0.77 10.23 12.31
CA VAL A 56 -0.43 8.96 11.69
C VAL A 56 -0.20 9.13 10.20
N PRO A 57 0.74 8.37 9.60
CA PRO A 57 1.00 8.45 8.17
C PRO A 57 -0.27 8.27 7.35
N SER A 58 -0.55 9.21 6.46
CA SER A 58 -1.75 9.20 5.63
C SER A 58 -1.53 9.86 4.28
N GLN A 59 -2.27 9.42 3.26
CA GLN A 59 -2.23 9.98 1.92
C GLN A 59 -3.51 9.67 1.13
N ILE A 60 -3.75 10.40 0.06
CA ILE A 60 -4.70 9.99 -0.96
C ILE A 60 -3.96 9.13 -1.99
N SER A 61 -4.48 7.93 -2.24
CA SER A 61 -3.95 7.04 -3.28
C SER A 61 -4.24 7.58 -4.68
N HIS A 62 -3.56 7.05 -5.69
CA HIS A 62 -3.82 7.39 -7.09
C HIS A 62 -5.26 7.08 -7.54
N CYS A 63 -5.96 6.19 -6.84
CA CYS A 63 -7.38 5.87 -7.07
C CYS A 63 -8.34 6.79 -6.29
N GLY A 64 -7.84 7.86 -5.65
CA GLY A 64 -8.66 8.81 -4.89
C GLY A 64 -9.11 8.32 -3.51
N LYS A 65 -8.61 7.17 -3.03
CA LYS A 65 -8.98 6.64 -1.71
C LYS A 65 -8.07 7.21 -0.62
N LEU A 66 -8.65 7.50 0.53
CA LEU A 66 -7.88 7.81 1.73
C LEU A 66 -7.22 6.54 2.26
N VAL A 67 -5.91 6.61 2.46
CA VAL A 67 -5.07 5.52 2.99
C VAL A 67 -4.32 6.05 4.22
N PHE A 68 -4.34 5.33 5.33
CA PHE A 68 -3.60 5.71 6.53
C PHE A 68 -3.16 4.50 7.36
N LEU A 69 -2.16 4.69 8.22
CA LEU A 69 -1.67 3.65 9.10
C LEU A 69 -2.50 3.61 10.38
N ALA A 70 -3.30 2.56 10.55
CA ALA A 70 -4.04 2.29 11.76
C ALA A 70 -3.18 1.45 12.72
N GLU A 71 -2.51 2.14 13.65
CA GLU A 71 -1.63 1.50 14.64
C GLU A 71 -2.44 0.98 15.81
N ASP A 72 -2.03 -0.18 16.33
CA ASP A 72 -2.50 -0.77 17.61
C ASP A 72 -4.02 -0.84 17.75
N VAL A 73 -4.72 -1.29 16.71
CA VAL A 73 -6.15 -1.57 16.80
C VAL A 73 -6.36 -2.81 17.67
N PRO A 74 -7.07 -2.72 18.80
CA PRO A 74 -7.15 -3.80 19.77
C PRO A 74 -7.87 -5.04 19.22
N ALA A 75 -7.54 -6.21 19.79
CA ALA A 75 -8.17 -7.47 19.44
C ALA A 75 -9.69 -7.42 19.64
N LYS A 76 -10.46 -7.92 18.66
CA LYS A 76 -11.95 -7.93 18.70
C LYS A 76 -12.56 -6.59 19.13
N GLY A 77 -11.94 -5.51 18.67
CA GLY A 77 -12.29 -4.17 19.06
C GLY A 77 -12.21 -3.18 17.92
N TYR A 78 -12.15 -1.92 18.25
CA TYR A 78 -12.00 -0.83 17.29
C TYR A 78 -11.09 0.27 17.84
N LYS A 79 -10.62 1.13 16.94
CA LYS A 79 -9.92 2.37 17.28
C LYS A 79 -10.46 3.49 16.39
N THR A 80 -10.62 4.68 16.98
CA THR A 80 -11.06 5.87 16.27
C THR A 80 -9.88 6.72 15.86
N PHE A 81 -10.01 7.34 14.71
CA PHE A 81 -9.08 8.32 14.15
C PHE A 81 -9.86 9.55 13.73
N ARG A 82 -9.20 10.70 13.64
CA ARG A 82 -9.81 11.97 13.24
C ARG A 82 -9.20 12.48 11.96
N ILE A 83 -10.03 13.03 11.08
CA ILE A 83 -9.58 13.79 9.92
C ILE A 83 -9.45 15.25 10.36
N VAL A 84 -8.24 15.77 10.38
CA VAL A 84 -7.92 17.13 10.76
C VAL A 84 -7.57 17.93 9.53
N ARG A 85 -8.15 19.11 9.35
CA ARG A 85 -7.84 20.01 8.23
C ARG A 85 -6.50 20.68 8.44
N GLY A 86 -5.74 20.83 7.35
CA GLY A 86 -4.39 21.37 7.32
C GLY A 86 -3.32 20.31 7.13
N LYS A 87 -2.14 20.74 6.68
CA LYS A 87 -0.99 19.85 6.51
C LYS A 87 -0.45 19.39 7.85
N ALA A 88 -0.05 18.14 7.94
CA ALA A 88 0.83 17.70 9.01
C ALA A 88 2.25 18.22 8.76
N ASP A 89 2.93 18.57 9.82
CA ASP A 89 4.35 18.96 9.80
C ASP A 89 5.27 17.72 9.91
N GLU A 90 4.88 16.61 9.26
CA GLU A 90 5.61 15.35 9.33
C GLU A 90 6.38 15.06 8.04
N ASP A 91 7.65 14.73 8.21
CA ASP A 91 8.47 14.13 7.15
C ASP A 91 7.89 12.73 6.84
N SER A 92 7.53 12.49 5.59
CA SER A 92 7.06 11.19 5.13
C SER A 92 8.09 10.06 5.33
N GLY A 93 9.33 10.42 5.65
CA GLY A 93 10.45 9.49 5.73
C GLY A 93 10.85 8.89 4.37
N VAL A 94 10.24 9.36 3.28
CA VAL A 94 10.57 8.93 1.92
C VAL A 94 11.17 10.09 1.15
N LYS A 95 12.39 9.91 0.67
CA LYS A 95 13.09 10.84 -0.20
C LYS A 95 12.94 10.40 -1.65
N VAL A 96 12.59 11.35 -2.52
CA VAL A 96 12.47 11.10 -3.96
C VAL A 96 13.45 12.00 -4.70
N SER A 97 14.32 11.40 -5.51
CA SER A 97 15.28 12.13 -6.35
C SER A 97 15.31 11.51 -7.74
N GLY A 98 14.68 12.17 -8.72
CA GLY A 98 14.50 11.64 -10.05
C GLY A 98 13.73 10.31 -10.01
N CYS A 99 14.35 9.25 -10.52
CA CYS A 99 13.79 7.90 -10.49
C CYS A 99 14.29 7.06 -9.30
N THR A 100 14.82 7.68 -8.24
CA THR A 100 15.30 7.00 -7.04
C THR A 100 14.40 7.35 -5.86
N PHE A 101 13.98 6.33 -5.14
CA PHE A 101 13.20 6.39 -3.92
C PHE A 101 14.03 5.82 -2.77
N GLU A 102 14.08 6.52 -1.66
CA GLU A 102 14.83 6.11 -0.48
C GLU A 102 14.00 6.33 0.79
N ASN A 103 14.00 5.35 1.66
CA ASN A 103 13.51 5.47 3.04
C ASN A 103 14.57 4.95 4.02
N ALA A 104 14.22 4.77 5.30
CA ALA A 104 15.15 4.28 6.30
C ALA A 104 15.67 2.85 6.02
N PHE A 105 14.97 2.06 5.20
CA PHE A 105 15.25 0.64 4.99
C PHE A 105 15.84 0.36 3.61
N TYR A 106 15.34 1.04 2.59
CA TYR A 106 15.64 0.71 1.19
C TYR A 106 15.93 1.93 0.34
N ARG A 107 16.83 1.74 -0.64
CA ARG A 107 17.02 2.64 -1.77
C ARG A 107 16.73 1.88 -3.05
N VAL A 108 15.75 2.36 -3.83
CA VAL A 108 15.29 1.73 -5.06
C VAL A 108 15.39 2.74 -6.20
N SER A 109 16.04 2.36 -7.29
CA SER A 109 16.11 3.16 -8.51
C SER A 109 15.45 2.44 -9.68
N PHE A 110 14.82 3.20 -10.56
CA PHE A 110 14.18 2.70 -11.77
C PHE A 110 14.94 3.19 -13.01
N ASP A 111 14.96 2.36 -14.04
CA ASP A 111 15.47 2.72 -15.35
C ASP A 111 14.41 3.45 -16.21
N GLU A 112 14.77 3.81 -17.44
CA GLU A 112 13.89 4.47 -18.41
C GLU A 112 12.67 3.62 -18.81
N ASN A 113 12.79 2.28 -18.74
CA ASN A 113 11.73 1.31 -19.00
C ASN A 113 10.93 0.98 -17.73
N ARG A 114 11.17 1.70 -16.61
CA ARG A 114 10.53 1.50 -15.30
C ARG A 114 10.81 0.15 -14.64
N ASN A 115 11.85 -0.55 -15.07
CA ASN A 115 12.36 -1.69 -14.35
C ASN A 115 13.17 -1.21 -13.14
N ILE A 116 13.22 -2.01 -12.08
CA ILE A 116 14.09 -1.73 -10.94
C ILE A 116 15.54 -2.00 -11.36
N SER A 117 16.31 -0.93 -11.54
CA SER A 117 17.72 -0.97 -11.94
C SER A 117 18.67 -1.11 -10.75
N SER A 118 18.22 -0.70 -9.55
CA SER A 118 18.97 -0.85 -8.31
C SER A 118 18.01 -1.06 -7.16
N TYR A 119 18.30 -2.03 -6.30
CA TYR A 119 17.60 -2.26 -5.06
C TYR A 119 18.63 -2.54 -3.97
N PHE A 120 18.77 -1.61 -3.03
CA PHE A 120 19.75 -1.66 -1.96
C PHE A 120 19.05 -1.69 -0.60
N ASP A 121 19.37 -2.68 0.20
CA ASP A 121 18.96 -2.80 1.58
C ASP A 121 19.97 -2.04 2.45
N ILE A 122 19.50 -0.94 3.07
CA ILE A 122 20.34 -0.04 3.84
C ILE A 122 20.73 -0.66 5.17
N GLU A 123 19.83 -1.40 5.80
CA GLU A 123 20.05 -2.01 7.10
C GLU A 123 21.14 -3.10 7.04
N THR A 124 21.06 -3.94 6.03
CA THR A 124 22.04 -5.03 5.83
C THR A 124 23.25 -4.61 5.00
N GLY A 125 23.25 -3.43 4.39
CA GLY A 125 24.30 -2.93 3.51
C GLY A 125 24.45 -3.75 2.21
N ARG A 126 23.39 -4.41 1.74
CA ARG A 126 23.43 -5.36 0.63
C ARG A 126 22.65 -4.87 -0.59
N ALA A 127 23.23 -5.03 -1.77
CA ALA A 127 22.50 -4.95 -3.02
C ALA A 127 21.63 -6.21 -3.19
N VAL A 128 20.32 -6.02 -3.30
CA VAL A 128 19.35 -7.10 -3.53
C VAL A 128 19.29 -7.46 -5.01
N ALA A 129 19.39 -6.43 -5.88
CA ALA A 129 19.49 -6.62 -7.31
C ALA A 129 20.94 -6.87 -7.71
N PRO A 130 21.25 -7.90 -8.51
CA PRO A 130 22.56 -8.06 -9.14
C PRO A 130 22.89 -6.85 -10.02
N GLU A 131 24.19 -6.53 -10.17
CA GLU A 131 24.62 -5.50 -11.10
C GLU A 131 24.10 -5.78 -12.51
N LYS A 132 23.55 -4.73 -13.16
CA LYS A 132 22.97 -4.79 -14.51
C LYS A 132 21.73 -5.70 -14.66
N ALA A 133 21.15 -6.18 -13.57
CA ALA A 133 19.86 -6.86 -13.63
C ALA A 133 18.72 -5.82 -13.62
N ALA A 134 17.70 -6.05 -14.43
CA ALA A 134 16.44 -5.33 -14.36
C ALA A 134 15.43 -6.22 -13.63
N LEU A 135 15.06 -5.85 -12.40
CA LEU A 135 14.03 -6.55 -11.64
C LEU A 135 12.64 -6.00 -12.00
N GLY A 136 11.63 -6.83 -11.86
CA GLY A 136 10.24 -6.44 -12.14
C GLY A 136 9.93 -6.27 -13.62
N ARG A 137 10.74 -6.83 -14.51
CA ARG A 137 10.48 -6.81 -15.96
C ARG A 137 9.18 -7.52 -16.29
N LEU A 138 8.38 -6.88 -17.13
CA LEU A 138 7.21 -7.51 -17.71
C LEU A 138 7.62 -8.31 -18.94
N ILE A 139 7.28 -9.58 -18.96
CA ILE A 139 7.61 -10.49 -20.06
C ILE A 139 6.32 -11.19 -20.48
N ALA A 140 6.00 -11.11 -21.75
CA ALA A 140 4.94 -11.92 -22.36
C ALA A 140 5.54 -13.17 -22.96
N TYR A 141 4.96 -14.32 -22.66
CA TYR A 141 5.35 -15.60 -23.21
C TYR A 141 4.29 -16.11 -24.19
N GLU A 142 4.72 -16.79 -25.26
CA GLU A 142 3.78 -17.49 -26.11
C GLU A 142 3.43 -18.84 -25.46
N ASP A 143 2.22 -18.93 -24.92
CA ASP A 143 1.70 -20.20 -24.43
C ASP A 143 0.82 -20.84 -25.50
N ARG A 144 1.26 -22.01 -26.00
CA ARG A 144 0.52 -22.84 -26.95
C ARG A 144 0.02 -24.07 -26.24
N ALA A 145 -1.20 -23.96 -25.75
CA ALA A 145 -1.84 -25.10 -25.12
C ALA A 145 -2.00 -26.26 -26.11
N HIS A 146 -1.64 -27.44 -25.68
CA HIS A 146 -1.83 -28.67 -26.43
C HIS A 146 -3.11 -29.40 -25.99
N ASN A 147 -3.34 -29.41 -24.69
CA ASN A 147 -4.54 -29.89 -24.01
C ASN A 147 -4.69 -29.10 -22.71
N HIS A 148 -5.90 -28.85 -22.25
CA HIS A 148 -6.19 -28.26 -20.95
C HIS A 148 -5.65 -26.82 -20.76
N GLU A 149 -5.96 -25.93 -21.68
CA GLU A 149 -5.49 -24.53 -21.78
C GLU A 149 -5.57 -23.73 -20.48
N ALA A 150 -6.52 -24.02 -19.61
CA ALA A 150 -6.71 -23.31 -18.34
C ALA A 150 -5.92 -23.92 -17.16
N TRP A 151 -5.23 -25.06 -17.36
CA TRP A 151 -4.67 -25.84 -16.27
C TRP A 151 -3.17 -26.06 -16.39
N ASP A 152 -2.62 -25.99 -17.59
CA ASP A 152 -1.30 -26.53 -17.88
C ASP A 152 -0.50 -25.61 -18.79
N ILE A 153 0.60 -25.10 -18.28
CA ILE A 153 1.61 -24.37 -19.07
C ILE A 153 2.68 -25.37 -19.49
N LYS A 154 2.85 -25.57 -20.79
CA LYS A 154 3.83 -26.51 -21.30
C LYS A 154 5.25 -26.04 -21.09
N CYS A 155 6.20 -26.98 -20.93
CA CYS A 155 7.60 -26.69 -20.63
C CYS A 155 8.32 -25.85 -21.70
N TYR A 156 7.80 -25.80 -22.90
CA TYR A 156 8.35 -25.01 -24.03
C TYR A 156 7.83 -23.56 -24.10
N TYR A 157 6.99 -23.12 -23.15
CA TYR A 157 6.49 -21.72 -23.11
C TYR A 157 7.63 -20.69 -23.11
N GLY A 158 8.78 -21.05 -22.56
CA GLY A 158 9.96 -20.20 -22.52
C GLY A 158 10.74 -20.05 -23.82
N GLU A 159 10.37 -20.82 -24.87
CA GLU A 159 11.09 -20.77 -26.18
C GLU A 159 10.82 -19.48 -26.93
N LYS A 160 9.67 -18.85 -26.71
CA LYS A 160 9.28 -17.61 -27.34
C LYS A 160 8.68 -16.62 -26.37
N PHE A 161 9.33 -15.49 -26.23
CA PHE A 161 8.90 -14.43 -25.31
C PHE A 161 9.24 -13.05 -25.87
N TRP A 162 8.57 -12.04 -25.31
CA TRP A 162 8.78 -10.61 -25.61
C TRP A 162 8.94 -9.85 -24.32
N ASN A 163 9.95 -8.99 -24.24
CA ASN A 163 10.01 -7.99 -23.18
C ASN A 163 8.96 -6.92 -23.48
N ILE A 164 8.17 -6.56 -22.46
CA ILE A 164 7.23 -5.45 -22.56
C ILE A 164 7.97 -4.20 -22.08
N ASP A 165 8.47 -3.43 -23.01
CA ASP A 165 9.11 -2.15 -22.78
C ASP A 165 8.07 -1.02 -22.99
N ASN A 166 8.36 0.20 -22.56
CA ASN A 166 7.46 1.37 -22.68
C ASN A 166 6.14 1.26 -21.91
N VAL A 167 6.18 0.72 -20.71
CA VAL A 167 5.05 0.76 -19.78
C VAL A 167 4.81 2.21 -19.34
N LYS A 168 3.57 2.71 -19.58
CA LYS A 168 3.16 4.09 -19.21
C LYS A 168 2.54 4.13 -17.83
#